data_f4cf6269e761c945def681b2bee42de8
#
_entry.id   f4cf6269e761c945def681b2bee42de8
#
_cell.length_a   1.000
_cell.length_b   1.000
_cell.length_c   1.000
_cell.angle_alpha   90.00
_cell.angle_beta   90.00
_cell.angle_gamma   90.00
#
_symmetry.space_group_name_H-M   'P 1'
#
loop_
_entity.id
_entity.type
_entity.pdbx_description
1 polymer ?
#
loop_
_entity_poly.entity_id
_entity_poly.type
_entity_poly.pdbx_seq_one_letter_code
_entity_poly.pdbx_strand_id
1 'polypeptide(L)'
;MENNLFNDTADVKDNKARFIEIFKTKITREGSDKLLQFLLSPHSDFFTAPASSRFHSSYEGGLLDHSLNVYDCLMAYMSSDKAKELGFEYSEESIAIVALLHDLCKVNVYKKGFRNVKDEKGVWQKVDTYEYDDQLPYGHGEKSVYMISPYMMLKREEAFAIRYHMGYSSTEDQRNISAAFEMFPLAFALHVADSEATYYVESDKYKKMKK
;
A
#
# COMPACT_ATOMS: atom_id res chain seq x y z
N MET A 1 1.08 19.91 -20.84
CA MET A 1 2.17 19.19 -20.16
C MET A 1 1.81 17.72 -20.26
N GLU A 2 2.58 16.96 -21.01
CA GLU A 2 2.42 15.52 -21.12
C GLU A 2 2.72 14.92 -19.74
N ASN A 3 1.70 14.39 -19.09
CA ASN A 3 1.88 13.54 -17.91
C ASN A 3 2.46 12.21 -18.37
N ASN A 4 3.76 12.11 -18.41
CA ASN A 4 4.45 10.85 -18.70
C ASN A 4 4.43 10.02 -17.40
N LEU A 5 3.43 9.15 -17.27
CA LEU A 5 3.24 8.26 -16.11
C LEU A 5 4.38 7.26 -15.88
N PHE A 6 5.32 7.19 -16.84
CA PHE A 6 6.34 6.14 -16.87
C PHE A 6 7.79 6.65 -16.69
N ASN A 7 7.97 7.85 -16.17
CA ASN A 7 9.30 8.40 -15.88
C ASN A 7 9.71 8.13 -14.45
N ASP A 8 10.90 7.53 -14.29
CA ASP A 8 11.58 7.32 -13.01
C ASP A 8 12.06 8.69 -12.49
N THR A 9 11.38 9.27 -11.52
CA THR A 9 11.71 10.57 -10.93
C THR A 9 12.80 10.43 -9.86
N ALA A 10 13.50 11.53 -9.55
CA ALA A 10 14.48 11.57 -8.45
C ALA A 10 13.84 11.14 -7.12
N ASP A 11 12.56 11.49 -6.92
CA ASP A 11 11.77 11.15 -5.74
C ASP A 11 11.63 9.63 -5.53
N VAL A 12 11.48 8.84 -6.61
CA VAL A 12 11.39 7.37 -6.52
C VAL A 12 12.69 6.77 -5.99
N LYS A 13 13.85 7.31 -6.36
CA LYS A 13 15.15 6.81 -5.86
C LYS A 13 15.34 7.10 -4.38
N ASP A 14 14.94 8.28 -3.92
CA ASP A 14 15.01 8.66 -2.51
C ASP A 14 14.01 7.84 -1.69
N ASN A 15 12.79 7.62 -2.17
CA ASN A 15 11.77 6.80 -1.53
C ASN A 15 12.17 5.32 -1.46
N LYS A 16 12.81 4.78 -2.50
CA LYS A 16 13.36 3.42 -2.48
C LYS A 16 14.44 3.26 -1.41
N ALA A 17 15.36 4.21 -1.31
CA ALA A 17 16.40 4.20 -0.28
C ALA A 17 15.78 4.27 1.12
N ARG A 18 14.80 5.13 1.33
CA ARG A 18 14.04 5.27 2.58
C ARG A 18 13.30 3.98 2.96
N PHE A 19 12.61 3.36 2.01
CA PHE A 19 11.93 2.08 2.24
C PHE A 19 12.91 1.00 2.70
N ILE A 20 14.05 0.86 2.00
CA ILE A 20 15.08 -0.13 2.33
C ILE A 20 15.66 0.14 3.73
N GLU A 21 15.89 1.39 4.09
CA GLU A 21 16.37 1.78 5.42
C GLU A 21 15.37 1.40 6.50
N ILE A 22 14.10 1.79 6.37
CA ILE A 22 13.03 1.44 7.32
C ILE A 22 12.92 -0.08 7.42
N PHE A 23 12.86 -0.78 6.29
CA PHE A 23 12.74 -2.23 6.26
C PHE A 23 13.88 -2.92 7.03
N LYS A 24 15.14 -2.55 6.75
CA LYS A 24 16.33 -3.14 7.38
C LYS A 24 16.48 -2.79 8.86
N THR A 25 16.06 -1.58 9.26
CA THR A 25 16.26 -1.12 10.64
C THR A 25 15.11 -1.50 11.56
N LYS A 26 13.89 -1.65 11.04
CA LYS A 26 12.68 -1.92 11.84
C LYS A 26 12.24 -3.39 11.76
N ILE A 27 12.48 -4.11 10.66
CA ILE A 27 12.03 -5.49 10.49
C ILE A 27 13.23 -6.42 10.63
N THR A 28 13.34 -7.04 11.80
CA THR A 28 14.47 -7.93 12.15
C THR A 28 14.08 -9.41 12.18
N ARG A 29 12.80 -9.70 11.88
CA ARG A 29 12.21 -11.03 11.91
C ARG A 29 12.90 -11.97 10.94
N GLU A 30 13.05 -13.22 11.35
CA GLU A 30 13.64 -14.28 10.50
C GLU A 30 12.94 -14.33 9.15
N GLY A 31 13.74 -14.34 8.08
CA GLY A 31 13.32 -14.39 6.69
C GLY A 31 12.95 -13.03 6.06
N SER A 32 12.97 -11.93 6.83
CA SER A 32 12.73 -10.59 6.30
C SER A 32 13.76 -10.18 5.24
N ASP A 33 15.00 -10.61 5.40
CA ASP A 33 16.08 -10.43 4.44
C ASP A 33 15.78 -11.08 3.08
N LYS A 34 15.19 -12.27 3.08
CA LYS A 34 14.77 -12.99 1.87
C LYS A 34 13.60 -12.28 1.18
N LEU A 35 12.65 -11.78 1.96
CA LEU A 35 11.55 -10.98 1.42
C LEU A 35 12.07 -9.69 0.77
N LEU A 36 12.98 -8.98 1.44
CA LEU A 36 13.59 -7.77 0.85
C LEU A 36 14.37 -8.10 -0.42
N GLN A 37 15.11 -9.21 -0.45
CA GLN A 37 15.80 -9.67 -1.66
C GLN A 37 14.83 -9.96 -2.81
N PHE A 38 13.67 -10.57 -2.51
CA PHE A 38 12.61 -10.76 -3.51
C PHE A 38 12.10 -9.43 -4.04
N LEU A 39 11.78 -8.45 -3.16
CA LEU A 39 11.30 -7.13 -3.57
C LEU A 39 12.32 -6.38 -4.44
N LEU A 40 13.61 -6.57 -4.19
CA LEU A 40 14.71 -5.96 -4.95
C LEU A 40 15.08 -6.72 -6.24
N SER A 41 14.56 -7.92 -6.42
CA SER A 41 14.91 -8.77 -7.55
C SER A 41 14.18 -8.36 -8.83
N PRO A 42 14.66 -8.80 -10.02
CA PRO A 42 13.94 -8.56 -11.27
C PRO A 42 12.62 -9.36 -11.39
N HIS A 43 12.27 -10.19 -10.40
CA HIS A 43 11.01 -10.91 -10.34
C HIS A 43 9.90 -10.14 -9.60
N SER A 44 10.19 -8.92 -9.14
CA SER A 44 9.26 -8.05 -8.44
C SER A 44 9.30 -6.65 -9.03
N ASP A 45 8.15 -6.10 -9.34
CA ASP A 45 7.98 -4.72 -9.75
C ASP A 45 7.56 -3.78 -8.60
N PHE A 46 7.69 -4.21 -7.33
CA PHE A 46 7.24 -3.46 -6.15
C PHE A 46 7.64 -1.98 -6.17
N PHE A 47 8.87 -1.67 -6.59
CA PHE A 47 9.41 -0.33 -6.61
C PHE A 47 9.01 0.50 -7.84
N THR A 48 8.36 -0.11 -8.82
CA THR A 48 7.92 0.54 -10.06
C THR A 48 6.43 0.36 -10.33
N ALA A 49 5.76 -0.55 -9.62
CA ALA A 49 4.32 -0.78 -9.76
C ALA A 49 3.52 0.47 -9.32
N PRO A 50 2.36 0.75 -9.96
CA PRO A 50 1.42 1.73 -9.46
C PRO A 50 0.64 1.19 -8.25
N ALA A 51 0.12 2.07 -7.39
CA ALA A 51 -0.78 1.66 -6.31
C ALA A 51 -2.20 1.34 -6.81
N SER A 52 -2.59 1.89 -7.96
CA SER A 52 -3.89 1.63 -8.59
C SER A 52 -3.83 1.81 -10.10
N SER A 53 -4.84 1.34 -10.82
CA SER A 53 -4.92 1.56 -12.27
C SER A 53 -5.35 2.99 -12.66
N ARG A 54 -6.12 3.69 -11.80
CA ARG A 54 -6.77 4.97 -12.17
C ARG A 54 -7.02 5.93 -11.01
N PHE A 55 -6.84 5.48 -9.76
CA PHE A 55 -7.19 6.28 -8.58
C PHE A 55 -5.93 6.94 -8.00
N HIS A 56 -5.70 6.81 -6.70
CA HIS A 56 -4.51 7.34 -6.04
C HIS A 56 -3.24 6.64 -6.55
N SER A 57 -2.15 7.38 -6.61
CA SER A 57 -0.80 6.88 -6.94
C SER A 57 -0.74 5.96 -8.17
N SER A 58 -1.51 6.33 -9.24
CA SER A 58 -1.57 5.62 -10.52
C SER A 58 -0.43 6.06 -11.44
N TYR A 59 0.81 5.88 -10.99
CA TYR A 59 2.05 6.22 -11.70
C TYR A 59 3.16 5.24 -11.31
N GLU A 60 4.26 5.27 -12.07
CA GLU A 60 5.42 4.41 -11.80
C GLU A 60 6.04 4.72 -10.44
N GLY A 61 6.16 3.70 -9.56
CA GLY A 61 6.58 3.86 -8.18
C GLY A 61 5.45 4.20 -7.20
N GLY A 62 4.21 4.31 -7.68
CA GLY A 62 3.07 4.67 -6.84
C GLY A 62 2.80 3.71 -5.68
N LEU A 63 3.08 2.40 -5.84
CA LEU A 63 2.97 1.42 -4.77
C LEU A 63 3.97 1.66 -3.65
N LEU A 64 5.21 2.00 -4.00
CA LEU A 64 6.25 2.38 -3.04
C LEU A 64 5.84 3.62 -2.24
N ASP A 65 5.42 4.69 -2.94
CA ASP A 65 5.01 5.94 -2.33
C ASP A 65 3.83 5.75 -1.39
N HIS A 66 2.83 4.97 -1.82
CA HIS A 66 1.67 4.62 -1.00
C HIS A 66 2.08 3.87 0.27
N SER A 67 2.92 2.84 0.14
CA SER A 67 3.41 2.07 1.30
C SER A 67 4.13 2.95 2.33
N LEU A 68 4.93 3.92 1.88
CA LEU A 68 5.60 4.88 2.76
C LEU A 68 4.62 5.88 3.39
N ASN A 69 3.64 6.38 2.62
CA ASN A 69 2.61 7.28 3.15
C ASN A 69 1.76 6.58 4.22
N VAL A 70 1.38 5.33 3.99
CA VAL A 70 0.65 4.51 4.99
C VAL A 70 1.50 4.28 6.23
N TYR A 71 2.81 4.03 6.06
CA TYR A 71 3.73 3.92 7.20
C TYR A 71 3.77 5.19 8.03
N ASP A 72 3.89 6.36 7.42
CA ASP A 72 3.92 7.64 8.12
C ASP A 72 2.60 7.93 8.84
N CYS A 73 1.46 7.71 8.18
CA CYS A 73 0.13 7.87 8.79
C CYS A 73 -0.06 6.92 9.98
N LEU A 74 0.33 5.64 9.84
CA LEU A 74 0.19 4.66 10.91
C LEU A 74 1.10 4.97 12.11
N MET A 75 2.34 5.37 11.85
CA MET A 75 3.28 5.82 12.91
C MET A 75 2.72 7.03 13.66
N ALA A 76 2.19 8.03 12.94
CA ALA A 76 1.57 9.21 13.55
C ALA A 76 0.34 8.82 14.38
N TYR A 77 -0.54 7.95 13.86
CA TYR A 77 -1.71 7.46 14.57
C TYR A 77 -1.33 6.74 15.87
N MET A 78 -0.38 5.79 15.80
CA MET A 78 0.08 5.01 16.96
C MET A 78 0.82 5.86 18.01
N SER A 79 1.43 6.96 17.60
CA SER A 79 2.10 7.91 18.52
C SER A 79 1.13 8.90 19.17
N SER A 80 -0.13 8.94 18.73
CA SER A 80 -1.12 9.89 19.23
C SER A 80 -1.52 9.61 20.68
N ASP A 81 -1.93 10.66 21.39
CA ASP A 81 -2.45 10.51 22.75
C ASP A 81 -3.70 9.62 22.79
N LYS A 82 -4.50 9.68 21.71
CA LYS A 82 -5.69 8.83 21.60
C LYS A 82 -5.36 7.34 21.54
N ALA A 83 -4.36 6.95 20.75
CA ALA A 83 -3.92 5.55 20.68
C ALA A 83 -3.39 5.06 22.05
N LYS A 84 -2.64 5.92 22.75
CA LYS A 84 -2.13 5.63 24.11
C LYS A 84 -3.27 5.47 25.12
N GLU A 85 -4.27 6.36 25.12
CA GLU A 85 -5.46 6.26 25.96
C GLU A 85 -6.24 4.96 25.74
N LEU A 86 -6.27 4.46 24.48
CA LEU A 86 -6.92 3.21 24.12
C LEU A 86 -6.04 1.97 24.41
N GLY A 87 -4.80 2.14 24.87
CA GLY A 87 -3.87 1.06 25.17
C GLY A 87 -3.36 0.34 23.92
N PHE A 88 -3.26 1.03 22.78
CA PHE A 88 -2.72 0.45 21.56
C PHE A 88 -1.20 0.42 21.63
N GLU A 89 -0.66 -0.73 22.04
CA GLU A 89 0.77 -0.96 22.18
C GLU A 89 1.24 -2.00 21.15
N TYR A 90 1.91 -1.53 20.09
CA TYR A 90 2.50 -2.38 19.06
C TYR A 90 3.97 -2.05 18.86
N SER A 91 4.78 -3.06 18.57
CA SER A 91 6.19 -2.84 18.25
C SER A 91 6.34 -2.07 16.94
N GLU A 92 7.40 -1.26 16.82
CA GLU A 92 7.74 -0.58 15.57
C GLU A 92 7.92 -1.59 14.41
N GLU A 93 8.38 -2.81 14.70
CA GLU A 93 8.46 -3.90 13.74
C GLU A 93 7.10 -4.27 13.18
N SER A 94 6.09 -4.50 14.05
CA SER A 94 4.74 -4.85 13.62
C SER A 94 4.11 -3.73 12.80
N ILE A 95 4.30 -2.47 13.21
CA ILE A 95 3.83 -1.29 12.47
C ILE A 95 4.49 -1.23 11.08
N ALA A 96 5.81 -1.41 11.00
CA ALA A 96 6.53 -1.40 9.73
C ALA A 96 6.09 -2.55 8.80
N ILE A 97 5.94 -3.76 9.33
CA ILE A 97 5.48 -4.92 8.56
C ILE A 97 4.11 -4.64 7.93
N VAL A 98 3.13 -4.25 8.74
CA VAL A 98 1.78 -4.10 8.21
C VAL A 98 1.66 -2.91 7.25
N ALA A 99 2.30 -1.79 7.54
CA ALA A 99 2.22 -0.61 6.69
C ALA A 99 2.97 -0.77 5.36
N LEU A 100 4.19 -1.30 5.39
CA LEU A 100 5.01 -1.43 4.18
C LEU A 100 4.56 -2.57 3.26
N LEU A 101 3.85 -3.57 3.80
CA LEU A 101 3.56 -4.82 3.07
C LEU A 101 2.06 -5.11 2.89
N HIS A 102 1.14 -4.24 3.38
CA HIS A 102 -0.31 -4.50 3.27
C HIS A 102 -0.77 -4.74 1.83
N ASP A 103 -0.17 -4.03 0.90
CA ASP A 103 -0.50 -4.02 -0.52
C ASP A 103 0.47 -4.83 -1.39
N LEU A 104 1.21 -5.77 -0.81
CA LEU A 104 2.13 -6.64 -1.55
C LEU A 104 1.42 -7.43 -2.67
N CYS A 105 0.11 -7.64 -2.54
CA CYS A 105 -0.74 -8.24 -3.57
C CYS A 105 -0.72 -7.52 -4.91
N LYS A 106 -0.30 -6.25 -4.95
CA LYS A 106 -0.23 -5.43 -6.17
C LYS A 106 1.04 -5.68 -7.00
N VAL A 107 2.00 -6.42 -6.47
CA VAL A 107 3.23 -6.79 -7.19
C VAL A 107 2.90 -7.68 -8.40
N ASN A 108 3.43 -7.32 -9.57
CA ASN A 108 3.26 -8.01 -10.85
C ASN A 108 1.79 -8.14 -11.32
N VAL A 109 0.94 -7.18 -10.96
CA VAL A 109 -0.49 -7.20 -11.27
C VAL A 109 -0.84 -6.23 -12.40
N TYR A 110 -0.04 -5.19 -12.59
CA TYR A 110 -0.35 -4.13 -13.54
C TYR A 110 0.55 -4.18 -14.77
N LYS A 111 -0.07 -4.06 -15.96
CA LYS A 111 0.64 -3.89 -17.24
C LYS A 111 0.44 -2.48 -17.76
N LYS A 112 1.48 -1.92 -18.38
CA LYS A 112 1.38 -0.63 -19.10
C LYS A 112 0.46 -0.81 -20.30
N GLY A 113 -0.55 0.05 -20.42
CA GLY A 113 -1.54 0.05 -21.47
C GLY A 113 -1.98 1.46 -21.84
N PHE A 114 -3.03 1.57 -22.65
CA PHE A 114 -3.55 2.85 -23.11
C PHE A 114 -5.07 2.86 -23.05
N ARG A 115 -5.65 4.04 -22.80
CA ARG A 115 -7.09 4.25 -22.91
C ARG A 115 -7.39 5.48 -23.76
N ASN A 116 -8.56 5.48 -24.41
CA ASN A 116 -9.04 6.64 -25.13
C ASN A 116 -9.90 7.49 -24.16
N VAL A 117 -9.61 8.78 -24.07
CA VAL A 117 -10.40 9.77 -23.32
C VAL A 117 -10.72 10.95 -24.22
N LYS A 118 -11.87 11.61 -23.99
CA LYS A 118 -12.18 12.86 -24.68
C LYS A 118 -11.55 13.99 -23.90
N ASP A 119 -10.84 14.88 -24.62
CA ASP A 119 -10.36 16.14 -24.05
C ASP A 119 -11.52 17.16 -23.89
N GLU A 120 -11.21 18.33 -23.35
CA GLU A 120 -12.19 19.42 -23.14
C GLU A 120 -12.88 19.88 -24.44
N LYS A 121 -12.27 19.62 -25.59
CA LYS A 121 -12.80 19.96 -26.92
C LYS A 121 -13.60 18.80 -27.53
N GLY A 122 -13.76 17.69 -26.81
CA GLY A 122 -14.46 16.50 -27.28
C GLY A 122 -13.66 15.61 -28.24
N VAL A 123 -12.35 15.88 -28.43
CA VAL A 123 -11.47 15.10 -29.31
C VAL A 123 -10.93 13.90 -28.53
N TRP A 124 -10.91 12.73 -29.14
CA TRP A 124 -10.37 11.53 -28.57
C TRP A 124 -8.84 11.60 -28.49
N GLN A 125 -8.31 11.41 -27.28
CA GLN A 125 -6.89 11.34 -26.98
C GLN A 125 -6.55 9.96 -26.42
N LYS A 126 -5.40 9.42 -26.83
CA LYS A 126 -4.83 8.20 -26.27
C LYS A 126 -3.96 8.60 -25.09
N VAL A 127 -4.32 8.13 -23.89
CA VAL A 127 -3.56 8.41 -22.66
C VAL A 127 -3.05 7.12 -22.04
N ASP A 128 -1.89 7.18 -21.43
CA ASP A 128 -1.29 6.07 -20.70
C ASP A 128 -2.20 5.65 -19.55
N THR A 129 -2.21 4.35 -19.26
CA THR A 129 -2.95 3.76 -18.16
C THR A 129 -2.28 2.45 -17.74
N TYR A 130 -2.73 1.91 -16.60
CA TYR A 130 -2.39 0.56 -16.20
C TYR A 130 -3.60 -0.35 -16.36
N GLU A 131 -3.36 -1.53 -16.93
CA GLU A 131 -4.36 -2.60 -17.07
C GLU A 131 -4.13 -3.64 -15.98
N TYR A 132 -5.23 -4.10 -15.36
CA TYR A 132 -5.18 -5.13 -14.33
C TYR A 132 -5.05 -6.51 -14.98
N ASP A 133 -4.00 -7.25 -14.64
CA ASP A 133 -3.70 -8.59 -15.17
C ASP A 133 -3.16 -9.50 -14.05
N ASP A 134 -4.02 -9.81 -13.09
CA ASP A 134 -3.65 -10.64 -11.94
C ASP A 134 -3.59 -12.13 -12.30
N GLN A 135 -2.41 -12.71 -12.12
CA GLN A 135 -2.17 -14.14 -12.36
C GLN A 135 -2.35 -15.01 -11.10
N LEU A 136 -2.67 -14.39 -9.95
CA LEU A 136 -2.88 -15.05 -8.68
C LEU A 136 -4.20 -14.55 -8.04
N PRO A 137 -5.36 -15.13 -8.43
CA PRO A 137 -6.68 -14.62 -8.07
C PRO A 137 -7.06 -14.98 -6.62
N TYR A 138 -6.38 -14.37 -5.67
CA TYR A 138 -6.74 -14.36 -4.25
C TYR A 138 -7.58 -13.11 -3.92
N GLY A 139 -8.23 -13.10 -2.76
CA GLY A 139 -8.74 -11.86 -2.17
C GLY A 139 -7.59 -10.87 -1.91
N HIS A 140 -7.90 -9.57 -1.91
CA HIS A 140 -6.87 -8.52 -1.90
C HIS A 140 -5.90 -8.65 -0.71
N GLY A 141 -6.41 -8.60 0.52
CA GLY A 141 -5.56 -8.73 1.72
C GLY A 141 -5.01 -10.13 1.93
N GLU A 142 -5.79 -11.19 1.57
CA GLU A 142 -5.33 -12.57 1.65
C GLU A 142 -4.11 -12.82 0.77
N LYS A 143 -4.08 -12.22 -0.42
CA LYS A 143 -2.96 -12.34 -1.34
C LYS A 143 -1.69 -11.76 -0.74
N SER A 144 -1.78 -10.58 -0.09
CA SER A 144 -0.63 -9.99 0.59
C SER A 144 -0.11 -10.90 1.70
N VAL A 145 -0.99 -11.43 2.57
CA VAL A 145 -0.61 -12.39 3.61
C VAL A 145 0.01 -13.64 3.01
N TYR A 146 -0.59 -14.20 1.96
CA TYR A 146 -0.06 -15.37 1.24
C TYR A 146 1.33 -15.11 0.67
N MET A 147 1.58 -13.95 0.08
CA MET A 147 2.88 -13.61 -0.53
C MET A 147 3.98 -13.36 0.51
N ILE A 148 3.65 -12.89 1.71
CA ILE A 148 4.59 -12.69 2.81
C ILE A 148 4.96 -14.02 3.48
N SER A 149 3.98 -14.91 3.68
CA SER A 149 4.11 -16.12 4.50
C SER A 149 5.24 -17.08 4.12
N PRO A 150 5.64 -17.25 2.83
CA PRO A 150 6.77 -18.08 2.45
C PRO A 150 8.13 -17.56 2.94
N TYR A 151 8.21 -16.29 3.27
CA TYR A 151 9.44 -15.63 3.69
C TYR A 151 9.50 -15.42 5.20
N MET A 152 8.42 -14.90 5.76
CA MET A 152 8.39 -14.40 7.14
C MET A 152 7.08 -14.77 7.81
N MET A 153 7.17 -15.31 9.03
CA MET A 153 5.98 -15.60 9.82
C MET A 153 5.35 -14.31 10.34
N LEU A 154 4.09 -14.07 9.99
CA LEU A 154 3.31 -12.96 10.54
C LEU A 154 2.74 -13.34 11.91
N LYS A 155 2.71 -12.40 12.85
CA LYS A 155 1.87 -12.52 14.04
C LYS A 155 0.39 -12.51 13.62
N ARG A 156 -0.48 -13.04 14.49
CA ARG A 156 -1.92 -13.08 14.19
C ARG A 156 -2.50 -11.69 13.93
N GLU A 157 -2.19 -10.71 14.78
CA GLU A 157 -2.62 -9.33 14.63
C GLU A 157 -2.14 -8.67 13.32
N GLU A 158 -0.91 -8.98 12.88
CA GLU A 158 -0.35 -8.47 11.62
C GLU A 158 -1.07 -9.07 10.41
N ALA A 159 -1.30 -10.39 10.44
CA ALA A 159 -2.02 -11.08 9.37
C ALA A 159 -3.46 -10.57 9.24
N PHE A 160 -4.17 -10.35 10.35
CA PHE A 160 -5.52 -9.79 10.34
C PHE A 160 -5.53 -8.31 9.92
N ALA A 161 -4.53 -7.52 10.34
CA ALA A 161 -4.39 -6.13 9.89
C ALA A 161 -4.23 -6.07 8.37
N ILE A 162 -3.29 -6.82 7.81
CA ILE A 162 -3.07 -6.87 6.36
C ILE A 162 -4.31 -7.43 5.64
N ARG A 163 -4.92 -8.50 6.19
CA ARG A 163 -6.10 -9.14 5.58
C ARG A 163 -7.29 -8.21 5.44
N TYR A 164 -7.55 -7.37 6.45
CA TYR A 164 -8.76 -6.55 6.53
C TYR A 164 -8.52 -5.05 6.40
N HIS A 165 -7.33 -4.62 5.91
CA HIS A 165 -7.03 -3.19 5.76
C HIS A 165 -7.99 -2.43 4.86
N MET A 166 -8.58 -3.10 3.86
CA MET A 166 -9.61 -2.49 2.99
C MET A 166 -10.91 -2.12 3.72
N GLY A 167 -11.11 -2.62 4.93
CA GLY A 167 -12.32 -2.34 5.72
C GLY A 167 -13.60 -2.83 5.05
N TYR A 168 -14.69 -2.07 5.26
CA TYR A 168 -16.01 -2.43 4.77
C TYR A 168 -16.11 -2.27 3.25
N SER A 169 -15.71 -3.29 2.52
CA SER A 169 -15.84 -3.39 1.08
C SER A 169 -17.02 -4.31 0.68
N SER A 170 -17.49 -4.18 -0.54
CA SER A 170 -18.60 -5.01 -1.06
C SER A 170 -18.24 -6.49 -1.27
N THR A 171 -16.95 -6.82 -1.22
CA THR A 171 -16.43 -8.17 -1.46
C THR A 171 -16.22 -8.95 -0.16
N GLU A 172 -16.35 -8.29 1.01
CA GLU A 172 -16.05 -8.86 2.31
C GLU A 172 -17.31 -9.12 3.15
N ASP A 173 -17.29 -10.17 3.98
CA ASP A 173 -18.33 -10.37 5.01
C ASP A 173 -18.12 -9.32 6.12
N GLN A 174 -19.09 -8.42 6.26
CA GLN A 174 -19.07 -7.34 7.24
C GLN A 174 -18.91 -7.82 8.69
N ARG A 175 -19.42 -9.01 9.02
CA ARG A 175 -19.27 -9.61 10.36
C ARG A 175 -17.81 -9.95 10.65
N ASN A 176 -17.09 -10.45 9.64
CA ASN A 176 -15.68 -10.78 9.79
C ASN A 176 -14.83 -9.51 9.95
N ILE A 177 -15.17 -8.44 9.22
CA ILE A 177 -14.48 -7.15 9.35
C ILE A 177 -14.70 -6.58 10.76
N SER A 178 -15.96 -6.54 11.23
CA SER A 178 -16.28 -6.06 12.59
C SER A 178 -15.50 -6.84 13.65
N ALA A 179 -15.55 -8.17 13.57
CA ALA A 179 -14.82 -9.03 14.52
C ALA A 179 -13.30 -8.81 14.46
N ALA A 180 -12.73 -8.62 13.26
CA ALA A 180 -11.30 -8.35 13.09
C ALA A 180 -10.91 -7.00 13.73
N PHE A 181 -11.71 -5.96 13.55
CA PHE A 181 -11.45 -4.64 14.13
C PHE A 181 -11.62 -4.63 15.66
N GLU A 182 -12.59 -5.38 16.19
CA GLU A 182 -12.79 -5.52 17.64
C GLU A 182 -11.67 -6.33 18.30
N MET A 183 -11.23 -7.42 17.66
CA MET A 183 -10.20 -8.31 18.24
C MET A 183 -8.77 -7.82 18.02
N PHE A 184 -8.52 -7.10 16.94
CA PHE A 184 -7.19 -6.65 16.49
C PHE A 184 -7.19 -5.16 16.16
N PRO A 185 -7.04 -4.27 17.15
CA PRO A 185 -7.01 -2.82 16.92
C PRO A 185 -6.04 -2.36 15.83
N LEU A 186 -4.94 -3.09 15.63
CA LEU A 186 -3.99 -2.82 14.54
C LEU A 186 -4.65 -2.91 13.14
N ALA A 187 -5.67 -3.78 12.98
CA ALA A 187 -6.39 -3.88 11.72
C ALA A 187 -7.21 -2.61 11.43
N PHE A 188 -7.88 -2.08 12.45
CA PHE A 188 -8.59 -0.79 12.33
C PHE A 188 -7.62 0.37 12.11
N ALA A 189 -6.52 0.41 12.86
CA ALA A 189 -5.53 1.46 12.74
C ALA A 189 -4.88 1.50 11.35
N LEU A 190 -4.55 0.35 10.78
CA LEU A 190 -4.02 0.24 9.42
C LEU A 190 -5.05 0.71 8.38
N HIS A 191 -6.34 0.31 8.52
CA HIS A 191 -7.42 0.77 7.65
C HIS A 191 -7.56 2.30 7.68
N VAL A 192 -7.48 2.92 8.86
CA VAL A 192 -7.53 4.39 9.00
C VAL A 192 -6.32 5.03 8.33
N ALA A 193 -5.11 4.51 8.56
CA ALA A 193 -3.88 5.04 7.99
C ALA A 193 -3.85 4.93 6.45
N ASP A 194 -4.31 3.81 5.89
CA ASP A 194 -4.46 3.61 4.44
C ASP A 194 -5.47 4.59 3.84
N SER A 195 -6.63 4.74 4.48
CA SER A 195 -7.63 5.72 4.08
C SER A 195 -7.10 7.16 4.14
N GLU A 196 -6.37 7.52 5.20
CA GLU A 196 -5.75 8.85 5.34
C GLU A 196 -4.71 9.10 4.24
N ALA A 197 -3.84 8.14 3.98
CA ALA A 197 -2.86 8.21 2.90
C ALA A 197 -3.56 8.42 1.55
N THR A 198 -4.54 7.59 1.23
CA THR A 198 -5.27 7.61 -0.05
C THR A 198 -6.02 8.92 -0.27
N TYR A 199 -6.82 9.36 0.70
CA TYR A 199 -7.77 10.48 0.50
C TYR A 199 -7.18 11.85 0.82
N TYR A 200 -6.17 11.94 1.67
CA TYR A 200 -5.64 13.21 2.14
C TYR A 200 -4.18 13.46 1.75
N VAL A 201 -3.31 12.45 1.83
CA VAL A 201 -1.89 12.63 1.49
C VAL A 201 -1.68 12.58 -0.04
N GLU A 202 -2.29 11.61 -0.72
CA GLU A 202 -2.08 11.35 -2.15
C GLU A 202 -3.07 12.08 -3.06
N SER A 203 -4.18 12.58 -2.50
CA SER A 203 -5.27 13.19 -3.27
C SER A 203 -4.93 14.60 -3.77
N ASP A 204 -4.78 14.75 -5.07
CA ASP A 204 -4.63 16.07 -5.71
C ASP A 204 -5.85 16.98 -5.52
N LYS A 205 -7.05 16.38 -5.43
CA LYS A 205 -8.28 17.12 -5.17
C LYS A 205 -8.23 17.77 -3.79
N TYR A 206 -7.84 17.02 -2.76
CA TYR A 206 -7.73 17.55 -1.41
C TYR A 206 -6.63 18.60 -1.29
N LYS A 207 -5.46 18.37 -1.92
CA LYS A 207 -4.35 19.35 -1.97
C LYS A 207 -4.76 20.66 -2.62
N LYS A 208 -5.62 20.62 -3.67
CA LYS A 208 -6.16 21.82 -4.34
C LYS A 208 -7.19 22.56 -3.49
N MET A 209 -7.93 21.88 -2.64
CA MET A 209 -8.93 22.51 -1.74
C MET A 209 -8.28 23.26 -0.56
N LYS A 210 -7.04 22.93 -0.20
CA LYS A 210 -6.28 23.58 0.89
C LYS A 210 -5.49 24.82 0.46
N LYS A 211 -5.35 25.05 -0.85
CA LYS A 211 -4.70 26.25 -1.42
C LYS A 211 -5.74 27.35 -1.69
#